data_12ef9697d45dc1e2ad2b15b4587011c1
#
_entry.id   12ef9697d45dc1e2ad2b15b4587011c1
#
_cell.length_a   1.000
_cell.length_b   1.000
_cell.length_c   1.000
_cell.angle_alpha   90.00
_cell.angle_beta   90.00
_cell.angle_gamma   90.00
#
_symmetry.space_group_name_H-M   'P 1'
#
loop_
_entity.id
_entity.type
_entity.pdbx_description
1 polymer ?
#
loop_
_entity_poly.entity_id
_entity_poly.type
_entity_poly.pdbx_seq_one_letter_code
_entity_poly.pdbx_strand_id
1 'polypeptide(L)'
;MTNVNKTMSYIGLFFVVFVWGSAPLFTLQLYKFYSPTIRVCFSELVLVAAYLFMARKHLKEFDLSYLKIGISTGIFMTLANICQKIGLLYTTPAKYAFLENLSCITVPVIMFILARKKPKFTTILGCVVCLFSTFVLNGASFSGTAFGVGEILCGVAGLLYGFNISLTGLYAKKLNTALYLATQSVTSFFVSLLFSILFNFISIPTQAGARIIEPIVFSLMPSHMLFVILLALISSALCWTIRTNAMKHIDASIVAVIMPFSAAVTGILSVLAGTDTFSLNLVLGILLGLFAIFLSSFDDIFKRSAQTENSLLKLRKYFFKKYLLVTRGIRFRYYRHRRSLRKQVLIH
;
A
#
# COMPACT_ATOMS: atom_id res chain seq x y z
N MET A 1 9.03 19.52 3.00
CA MET A 1 8.19 18.36 3.41
C MET A 1 8.84 17.72 4.60
N THR A 2 8.14 17.66 5.69
CA THR A 2 8.71 17.29 7.00
C THR A 2 9.01 15.80 7.06
N ASN A 3 10.16 15.43 7.66
CA ASN A 3 10.57 14.04 7.91
C ASN A 3 9.51 13.22 8.66
N VAL A 4 8.68 13.89 9.45
CA VAL A 4 7.55 13.33 10.20
C VAL A 4 6.54 12.66 9.26
N ASN A 5 6.12 13.33 8.18
CA ASN A 5 5.12 12.79 7.24
C ASN A 5 5.57 11.48 6.56
N LYS A 6 6.86 11.36 6.25
CA LYS A 6 7.40 10.15 5.63
C LYS A 6 7.45 8.98 6.61
N THR A 7 7.84 9.23 7.87
CA THR A 7 7.84 8.20 8.92
C THR A 7 6.41 7.71 9.21
N MET A 8 5.46 8.63 9.33
CA MET A 8 4.05 8.28 9.53
C MET A 8 3.49 7.46 8.34
N SER A 9 3.96 7.75 7.11
CA SER A 9 3.58 6.97 5.94
C SER A 9 4.10 5.53 6.00
N TYR A 10 5.33 5.29 6.45
CA TYR A 10 5.84 3.93 6.66
C TYR A 10 5.08 3.19 7.76
N ILE A 11 4.81 3.83 8.89
CA ILE A 11 4.00 3.25 9.97
C ILE A 11 2.61 2.88 9.45
N GLY A 12 1.97 3.77 8.69
CA GLY A 12 0.69 3.51 8.07
C GLY A 12 0.73 2.32 7.09
N LEU A 13 1.79 2.18 6.29
CA LEU A 13 1.93 1.04 5.39
C LEU A 13 2.09 -0.29 6.14
N PHE A 14 2.84 -0.32 7.25
CA PHE A 14 2.93 -1.53 8.09
C PHE A 14 1.60 -1.88 8.74
N PHE A 15 0.82 -0.87 9.17
CA PHE A 15 -0.56 -1.09 9.63
C PHE A 15 -1.43 -1.71 8.52
N VAL A 16 -1.36 -1.18 7.29
CA VAL A 16 -2.07 -1.75 6.13
C VAL A 16 -1.66 -3.20 5.87
N VAL A 17 -0.36 -3.49 5.91
CA VAL A 17 0.19 -4.85 5.76
C VAL A 17 -0.39 -5.80 6.81
N PHE A 18 -0.46 -5.36 8.07
CA PHE A 18 -1.03 -6.16 9.16
C PHE A 18 -2.52 -6.44 8.93
N VAL A 19 -3.31 -5.41 8.62
CA VAL A 19 -4.75 -5.55 8.35
C VAL A 19 -5.00 -6.43 7.13
N TRP A 20 -4.27 -6.22 6.04
CA TRP A 20 -4.44 -7.06 4.84
C TRP A 20 -3.94 -8.48 5.03
N GLY A 21 -2.91 -8.69 5.85
CA GLY A 21 -2.45 -10.02 6.22
C GLY A 21 -3.43 -10.80 7.10
N SER A 22 -4.22 -10.11 7.92
CA SER A 22 -5.27 -10.73 8.72
C SER A 22 -6.58 -10.96 7.95
N ALA A 23 -6.87 -10.15 6.93
CA ALA A 23 -8.12 -10.16 6.19
C ALA A 23 -8.52 -11.51 5.55
N PRO A 24 -7.59 -12.36 5.02
CA PRO A 24 -7.93 -13.66 4.44
C PRO A 24 -8.62 -14.59 5.43
N LEU A 25 -8.22 -14.59 6.69
CA LEU A 25 -8.80 -15.45 7.74
C LEU A 25 -10.30 -15.15 7.94
N PHE A 26 -10.67 -13.87 7.88
CA PHE A 26 -12.07 -13.42 7.99
C PHE A 26 -12.83 -13.56 6.67
N THR A 27 -12.15 -13.38 5.54
CA THR A 27 -12.74 -13.45 4.20
C THR A 27 -13.25 -14.85 3.88
N LEU A 28 -12.49 -15.90 4.20
CA LEU A 28 -12.87 -17.29 3.94
C LEU A 28 -14.16 -17.67 4.66
N GLN A 29 -14.41 -17.12 5.85
CA GLN A 29 -15.67 -17.35 6.57
C GLN A 29 -16.85 -16.70 5.88
N LEU A 30 -16.67 -15.54 5.24
CA LEU A 30 -17.72 -14.83 4.53
C LEU A 30 -18.16 -15.53 3.23
N TYR A 31 -17.31 -16.34 2.60
CA TYR A 31 -17.71 -17.10 1.40
C TYR A 31 -18.75 -18.19 1.66
N LYS A 32 -19.01 -18.50 2.92
CA LYS A 32 -20.15 -19.37 3.31
C LYS A 32 -21.50 -18.66 3.16
N PHE A 33 -21.52 -17.33 3.14
CA PHE A 33 -22.73 -16.49 3.18
C PHE A 33 -22.87 -15.58 1.97
N TYR A 34 -21.79 -15.34 1.23
CA TYR A 34 -21.75 -14.45 0.06
C TYR A 34 -20.91 -15.06 -1.04
N SER A 35 -21.43 -15.06 -2.26
CA SER A 35 -20.60 -15.36 -3.40
C SER A 35 -19.49 -14.31 -3.57
N PRO A 36 -18.28 -14.69 -4.08
CA PRO A 36 -17.13 -13.79 -4.18
C PRO A 36 -17.41 -12.48 -4.91
N THR A 37 -18.11 -12.54 -6.05
CA THR A 37 -18.44 -11.36 -6.88
C THR A 37 -19.45 -10.45 -6.19
N ILE A 38 -20.51 -11.00 -5.59
CA ILE A 38 -21.51 -10.25 -4.83
C ILE A 38 -20.90 -9.61 -3.61
N ARG A 39 -20.00 -10.32 -2.90
CA ARG A 39 -19.28 -9.74 -1.78
C ARG A 39 -18.42 -8.55 -2.22
N VAL A 40 -17.71 -8.64 -3.35
CA VAL A 40 -16.94 -7.50 -3.89
C VAL A 40 -17.87 -6.34 -4.18
N CYS A 41 -18.97 -6.57 -4.89
CA CYS A 41 -19.96 -5.53 -5.24
C CYS A 41 -20.51 -4.84 -3.98
N PHE A 42 -20.91 -5.60 -2.96
CA PHE A 42 -21.41 -5.05 -1.69
C PHE A 42 -20.36 -4.27 -0.92
N SER A 43 -19.12 -4.77 -0.89
CA SER A 43 -17.99 -4.04 -0.29
C SER A 43 -17.74 -2.72 -1.01
N GLU A 44 -17.76 -2.70 -2.36
CA GLU A 44 -17.57 -1.47 -3.15
C GLU A 44 -18.72 -0.46 -2.91
N LEU A 45 -19.96 -0.91 -2.72
CA LEU A 45 -21.07 -0.03 -2.35
C LEU A 45 -20.82 0.67 -1.00
N VAL A 46 -20.32 -0.07 -0.01
CA VAL A 46 -19.93 0.48 1.30
C VAL A 46 -18.81 1.51 1.14
N LEU A 47 -17.82 1.22 0.28
CA LEU A 47 -16.71 2.13 -0.04
C LEU A 47 -17.21 3.42 -0.72
N VAL A 48 -18.12 3.31 -1.67
CA VAL A 48 -18.79 4.48 -2.30
C VAL A 48 -19.41 5.38 -1.24
N ALA A 49 -20.20 4.82 -0.34
CA ALA A 49 -20.83 5.59 0.73
C ALA A 49 -19.80 6.26 1.65
N ALA A 50 -18.78 5.51 2.08
CA ALA A 50 -17.72 6.01 2.96
C ALA A 50 -16.92 7.14 2.30
N TYR A 51 -16.50 6.96 1.05
CA TYR A 51 -15.66 7.95 0.37
C TYR A 51 -16.45 9.19 -0.09
N LEU A 52 -17.71 9.04 -0.51
CA LEU A 52 -18.57 10.21 -0.77
C LEU A 52 -18.79 11.02 0.50
N PHE A 53 -18.99 10.36 1.64
CA PHE A 53 -19.10 11.05 2.93
C PHE A 53 -17.81 11.80 3.28
N MET A 54 -16.63 11.19 3.06
CA MET A 54 -15.34 11.84 3.27
C MET A 54 -15.09 12.99 2.29
N ALA A 55 -15.49 12.82 1.03
CA ALA A 55 -15.31 13.80 -0.04
C ALA A 55 -16.25 15.01 0.04
N ARG A 56 -17.34 14.93 0.81
CA ARG A 56 -18.42 15.97 0.85
C ARG A 56 -17.94 17.40 1.05
N LYS A 57 -16.85 17.59 1.82
CA LYS A 57 -16.27 18.91 2.08
C LYS A 57 -15.38 19.43 0.94
N HIS A 58 -14.99 18.55 0.03
CA HIS A 58 -14.04 18.81 -1.06
C HIS A 58 -14.68 18.79 -2.44
N LEU A 59 -16.00 18.65 -2.54
CA LEU A 59 -16.71 18.55 -3.83
C LEU A 59 -16.44 19.75 -4.76
N LYS A 60 -16.14 20.93 -4.20
CA LYS A 60 -15.77 22.11 -4.97
C LYS A 60 -14.42 22.00 -5.70
N GLU A 61 -13.55 21.08 -5.25
CA GLU A 61 -12.23 20.81 -5.85
C GLU A 61 -12.32 19.77 -6.98
N PHE A 62 -13.53 19.21 -7.23
CA PHE A 62 -13.74 18.18 -8.23
C PHE A 62 -13.60 18.73 -9.65
N ASP A 63 -12.77 18.08 -10.45
CA ASP A 63 -12.57 18.37 -11.86
C ASP A 63 -12.50 17.08 -12.72
N LEU A 64 -12.35 17.24 -14.03
CA LEU A 64 -12.29 16.11 -14.97
C LEU A 64 -11.09 15.18 -14.74
N SER A 65 -10.04 15.65 -14.10
CA SER A 65 -8.87 14.80 -13.79
C SER A 65 -9.21 13.72 -12.78
N TYR A 66 -10.04 14.01 -11.78
CA TYR A 66 -10.54 13.00 -10.82
C TYR A 66 -11.31 11.90 -11.54
N LEU A 67 -12.18 12.29 -12.51
CA LEU A 67 -12.97 11.34 -13.25
C LEU A 67 -12.10 10.42 -14.12
N LYS A 68 -11.19 11.01 -14.93
CA LYS A 68 -10.29 10.23 -15.80
C LYS A 68 -9.42 9.26 -15.02
N ILE A 69 -8.81 9.72 -13.93
CA ILE A 69 -7.89 8.90 -13.13
C ILE A 69 -8.68 7.89 -12.29
N GLY A 70 -9.81 8.29 -11.70
CA GLY A 70 -10.68 7.43 -10.91
C GLY A 70 -11.28 6.30 -11.74
N ILE A 71 -11.73 6.58 -12.98
CA ILE A 71 -12.24 5.55 -13.89
C ILE A 71 -11.13 4.57 -14.27
N SER A 72 -9.98 5.06 -14.75
CA SER A 72 -8.89 4.17 -15.17
C SER A 72 -8.39 3.30 -14.02
N THR A 73 -8.12 3.87 -12.86
CA THR A 73 -7.65 3.11 -11.69
C THR A 73 -8.73 2.22 -11.10
N GLY A 74 -10.00 2.60 -11.15
CA GLY A 74 -11.14 1.80 -10.72
C GLY A 74 -11.34 0.56 -11.58
N ILE A 75 -11.23 0.70 -12.92
CA ILE A 75 -11.29 -0.44 -13.84
C ILE A 75 -10.15 -1.42 -13.56
N PHE A 76 -8.89 -0.95 -13.50
CA PHE A 76 -7.74 -1.82 -13.21
C PHE A 76 -7.88 -2.51 -11.85
N MET A 77 -8.34 -1.79 -10.84
CA MET A 77 -8.56 -2.30 -9.50
C MET A 77 -9.59 -3.42 -9.46
N THR A 78 -10.74 -3.19 -10.10
CA THR A 78 -11.85 -4.15 -10.07
C THR A 78 -11.55 -5.38 -10.90
N LEU A 79 -10.97 -5.19 -12.09
CA LEU A 79 -10.54 -6.33 -12.93
C LEU A 79 -9.48 -7.16 -12.20
N ALA A 80 -8.52 -6.53 -11.53
CA ALA A 80 -7.54 -7.24 -10.71
C ALA A 80 -8.22 -8.05 -9.60
N ASN A 81 -9.15 -7.45 -8.85
CA ASN A 81 -9.92 -8.14 -7.80
C ASN A 81 -10.71 -9.34 -8.34
N ILE A 82 -11.38 -9.18 -9.49
CA ILE A 82 -12.18 -10.25 -10.09
C ILE A 82 -11.27 -11.38 -10.56
N CYS A 83 -10.22 -11.07 -11.33
CA CYS A 83 -9.23 -12.07 -11.78
C CYS A 83 -8.61 -12.81 -10.58
N GLN A 84 -8.28 -12.09 -9.52
CA GLN A 84 -7.74 -12.62 -8.28
C GLN A 84 -8.71 -13.60 -7.61
N LYS A 85 -9.97 -13.24 -7.45
CA LYS A 85 -10.97 -14.06 -6.77
C LYS A 85 -11.35 -15.31 -7.58
N ILE A 86 -11.48 -15.18 -8.89
CA ILE A 86 -11.73 -16.31 -9.77
C ILE A 86 -10.47 -17.19 -9.86
N GLY A 87 -9.30 -16.58 -10.02
CA GLY A 87 -8.03 -17.31 -10.07
C GLY A 87 -7.80 -18.19 -8.85
N LEU A 88 -8.13 -17.72 -7.64
CA LEU A 88 -8.00 -18.48 -6.40
C LEU A 88 -8.85 -19.75 -6.37
N LEU A 89 -9.97 -19.80 -7.11
CA LEU A 89 -10.81 -21.01 -7.21
C LEU A 89 -10.15 -22.14 -8.03
N TYR A 90 -9.16 -21.80 -8.87
CA TYR A 90 -8.51 -22.72 -9.81
C TYR A 90 -7.02 -22.95 -9.52
N THR A 91 -6.46 -22.33 -8.47
CA THR A 91 -5.06 -22.49 -8.11
C THR A 91 -4.90 -22.66 -6.60
N THR A 92 -3.69 -23.00 -6.17
CA THR A 92 -3.38 -23.10 -4.74
C THR A 92 -3.17 -21.72 -4.12
N PRO A 93 -3.48 -21.51 -2.84
CA PRO A 93 -3.19 -20.26 -2.14
C PRO A 93 -1.73 -19.80 -2.26
N ALA A 94 -0.79 -20.76 -2.32
CA ALA A 94 0.62 -20.49 -2.51
C ALA A 94 0.94 -19.86 -3.86
N LYS A 95 0.48 -20.47 -4.96
CA LYS A 95 0.66 -19.95 -6.32
C LYS A 95 -0.06 -18.61 -6.50
N TYR A 96 -1.27 -18.50 -5.95
CA TYR A 96 -2.05 -17.26 -5.92
C TYR A 96 -1.25 -16.11 -5.29
N ALA A 97 -0.75 -16.28 -4.07
CA ALA A 97 0.00 -15.23 -3.38
C ALA A 97 1.29 -14.84 -4.10
N PHE A 98 1.99 -15.82 -4.69
CA PHE A 98 3.20 -15.55 -5.49
C PHE A 98 2.87 -14.70 -6.73
N LEU A 99 1.84 -15.08 -7.49
CA LEU A 99 1.49 -14.42 -8.75
C LEU A 99 0.88 -13.02 -8.54
N GLU A 100 0.09 -12.83 -7.50
CA GLU A 100 -0.39 -11.49 -7.11
C GLU A 100 0.76 -10.53 -6.80
N ASN A 101 1.81 -11.05 -6.15
CA ASN A 101 3.00 -10.26 -5.79
C ASN A 101 3.91 -9.92 -6.98
N LEU A 102 3.62 -10.39 -8.20
CA LEU A 102 4.25 -9.89 -9.42
C LEU A 102 4.08 -8.38 -9.60
N SER A 103 3.08 -7.78 -8.96
CA SER A 103 2.91 -6.33 -8.91
C SER A 103 4.17 -5.60 -8.42
N CYS A 104 5.00 -6.21 -7.56
CA CYS A 104 6.22 -5.58 -7.06
C CYS A 104 7.28 -5.36 -8.16
N ILE A 105 7.34 -6.22 -9.20
CA ILE A 105 8.19 -6.00 -10.38
C ILE A 105 7.47 -5.13 -11.41
N THR A 106 6.17 -5.35 -11.58
CA THR A 106 5.35 -4.64 -12.57
C THR A 106 5.35 -3.12 -12.31
N VAL A 107 5.26 -2.69 -11.05
CA VAL A 107 5.22 -1.26 -10.70
C VAL A 107 6.47 -0.51 -11.13
N PRO A 108 7.71 -0.91 -10.82
CA PRO A 108 8.91 -0.23 -11.32
C PRO A 108 8.97 -0.15 -12.85
N VAL A 109 8.54 -1.21 -13.55
CA VAL A 109 8.51 -1.26 -15.01
C VAL A 109 7.50 -0.24 -15.56
N ILE A 110 6.28 -0.22 -15.04
CA ILE A 110 5.25 0.74 -15.46
C ILE A 110 5.66 2.17 -15.13
N MET A 111 6.24 2.41 -13.96
CA MET A 111 6.75 3.72 -13.58
C MET A 111 7.89 4.19 -14.50
N PHE A 112 8.72 3.28 -14.97
CA PHE A 112 9.74 3.61 -15.98
C PHE A 112 9.10 4.00 -17.32
N ILE A 113 8.10 3.24 -17.79
CA ILE A 113 7.43 3.50 -19.07
C ILE A 113 6.62 4.82 -19.03
N LEU A 114 5.77 4.99 -17.99
CA LEU A 114 4.84 6.12 -17.91
C LEU A 114 5.47 7.41 -17.41
N ALA A 115 6.34 7.34 -16.42
CA ALA A 115 6.98 8.49 -15.80
C ALA A 115 8.41 8.74 -16.28
N ARG A 116 8.96 7.87 -17.12
CA ARG A 116 10.38 7.83 -17.54
C ARG A 116 11.36 7.88 -16.35
N LYS A 117 10.91 7.42 -15.20
CA LYS A 117 11.66 7.41 -13.95
C LYS A 117 12.40 6.09 -13.85
N LYS A 118 13.73 6.12 -14.07
CA LYS A 118 14.57 4.92 -13.95
C LYS A 118 14.47 4.36 -12.52
N PRO A 119 14.09 3.07 -12.36
CA PRO A 119 14.10 2.44 -11.05
C PRO A 119 15.53 2.37 -10.52
N LYS A 120 15.70 2.53 -9.22
CA LYS A 120 16.99 2.38 -8.56
C LYS A 120 17.38 0.90 -8.54
N PHE A 121 18.66 0.62 -8.62
CA PHE A 121 19.16 -0.76 -8.57
C PHE A 121 18.74 -1.47 -7.27
N THR A 122 18.81 -0.78 -6.14
CA THR A 122 18.36 -1.28 -4.83
C THR A 122 16.87 -1.65 -4.81
N THR A 123 16.02 -0.89 -5.52
CA THR A 123 14.59 -1.19 -5.67
C THR A 123 14.37 -2.44 -6.52
N ILE A 124 15.10 -2.59 -7.64
CA ILE A 124 15.02 -3.80 -8.48
C ILE A 124 15.45 -5.03 -7.70
N LEU A 125 16.57 -4.94 -6.98
CA LEU A 125 17.07 -6.03 -6.15
C LEU A 125 16.07 -6.38 -5.05
N GLY A 126 15.46 -5.37 -4.41
CA GLY A 126 14.38 -5.54 -3.44
C GLY A 126 13.17 -6.27 -4.02
N CYS A 127 12.77 -5.96 -5.26
CA CYS A 127 11.67 -6.67 -5.95
C CYS A 127 11.99 -8.15 -6.19
N VAL A 128 13.20 -8.46 -6.65
CA VAL A 128 13.65 -9.84 -6.88
C VAL A 128 13.66 -10.64 -5.58
N VAL A 129 14.25 -10.07 -4.52
CA VAL A 129 14.30 -10.71 -3.19
C VAL A 129 12.88 -10.86 -2.62
N CYS A 130 11.98 -9.90 -2.86
CA CYS A 130 10.58 -9.97 -2.43
C CYS A 130 9.83 -11.14 -3.07
N LEU A 131 9.99 -11.35 -4.39
CA LEU A 131 9.41 -12.51 -5.05
C LEU A 131 9.99 -13.82 -4.53
N PHE A 132 11.31 -13.87 -4.33
CA PHE A 132 11.96 -15.05 -3.78
C PHE A 132 11.49 -15.32 -2.33
N SER A 133 11.31 -14.28 -1.51
CA SER A 133 10.68 -14.38 -0.19
C SER A 133 9.29 -15.02 -0.27
N THR A 134 8.42 -14.53 -1.18
CA THR A 134 7.07 -15.07 -1.34
C THR A 134 7.10 -16.53 -1.82
N PHE A 135 8.05 -16.89 -2.69
CA PHE A 135 8.25 -18.27 -3.13
C PHE A 135 8.64 -19.18 -1.96
N VAL A 136 9.57 -18.76 -1.12
CA VAL A 136 10.01 -19.50 0.07
C VAL A 136 8.89 -19.60 1.10
N LEU A 137 8.15 -18.52 1.36
CA LEU A 137 6.98 -18.52 2.26
C LEU A 137 5.97 -19.62 1.89
N ASN A 138 5.80 -19.87 0.61
CA ASN A 138 4.88 -20.87 0.09
C ASN A 138 5.50 -22.27 -0.06
N GLY A 139 6.57 -22.57 0.68
CA GLY A 139 7.17 -23.90 0.74
C GLY A 139 8.13 -24.23 -0.40
N ALA A 140 8.56 -23.22 -1.19
CA ALA A 140 9.49 -23.35 -2.32
C ALA A 140 9.09 -24.45 -3.33
N SER A 141 7.81 -24.81 -3.39
CA SER A 141 7.34 -25.85 -4.29
C SER A 141 6.28 -25.33 -5.26
N PHE A 142 6.60 -25.43 -6.53
CA PHE A 142 5.61 -25.42 -7.62
C PHE A 142 5.31 -26.87 -8.01
N SER A 143 5.03 -27.72 -7.02
CA SER A 143 4.79 -29.13 -7.27
C SER A 143 3.55 -29.33 -8.15
N GLY A 144 3.80 -29.83 -9.32
CA GLY A 144 2.83 -30.39 -10.24
C GLY A 144 2.10 -29.41 -11.15
N THR A 145 2.17 -29.74 -12.43
CA THR A 145 1.31 -29.31 -13.54
C THR A 145 1.54 -27.92 -14.15
N ALA A 146 1.27 -27.91 -15.45
CA ALA A 146 1.28 -26.74 -16.32
C ALA A 146 0.53 -25.54 -15.72
N PHE A 147 0.91 -24.35 -16.11
CA PHE A 147 0.16 -23.13 -15.81
C PHE A 147 -1.27 -23.28 -16.33
N GLY A 148 -2.23 -23.36 -15.39
CA GLY A 148 -3.66 -23.45 -15.70
C GLY A 148 -4.29 -22.05 -15.75
N VAL A 149 -5.60 -22.05 -15.96
CA VAL A 149 -6.40 -20.81 -16.01
C VAL A 149 -6.27 -20.00 -14.70
N GLY A 150 -6.19 -20.67 -13.56
CA GLY A 150 -6.04 -20.02 -12.24
C GLY A 150 -4.76 -19.20 -12.14
N GLU A 151 -3.64 -19.80 -12.53
CA GLU A 151 -2.34 -19.13 -12.51
C GLU A 151 -2.27 -17.95 -13.47
N ILE A 152 -2.86 -18.10 -14.67
CA ILE A 152 -2.93 -17.01 -15.66
C ILE A 152 -3.75 -15.85 -15.09
N LEU A 153 -4.93 -16.11 -14.52
CA LEU A 153 -5.77 -15.07 -13.92
C LEU A 153 -5.08 -14.36 -12.75
N CYS A 154 -4.40 -15.10 -11.87
CA CYS A 154 -3.64 -14.50 -10.78
C CYS A 154 -2.47 -13.65 -11.28
N GLY A 155 -1.77 -14.09 -12.33
CA GLY A 155 -0.71 -13.31 -12.97
C GLY A 155 -1.24 -12.01 -13.59
N VAL A 156 -2.36 -12.09 -14.32
CA VAL A 156 -3.07 -10.91 -14.86
C VAL A 156 -3.50 -9.98 -13.73
N ALA A 157 -4.01 -10.50 -12.62
CA ALA A 157 -4.35 -9.69 -11.45
C ALA A 157 -3.14 -8.92 -10.91
N GLY A 158 -1.98 -9.58 -10.78
CA GLY A 158 -0.73 -8.93 -10.36
C GLY A 158 -0.31 -7.80 -11.29
N LEU A 159 -0.42 -7.98 -12.62
CA LEU A 159 -0.17 -6.92 -13.60
C LEU A 159 -1.15 -5.75 -13.44
N LEU A 160 -2.45 -6.02 -13.34
CA LEU A 160 -3.49 -5.00 -13.20
C LEU A 160 -3.35 -4.21 -11.88
N TYR A 161 -2.98 -4.86 -10.77
CA TYR A 161 -2.62 -4.18 -9.53
C TYR A 161 -1.38 -3.30 -9.73
N GLY A 162 -0.39 -3.75 -10.49
CA GLY A 162 0.78 -2.95 -10.86
C GLY A 162 0.38 -1.66 -11.57
N PHE A 163 -0.55 -1.71 -12.52
CA PHE A 163 -1.11 -0.51 -13.18
C PHE A 163 -1.84 0.39 -12.19
N ASN A 164 -2.73 -0.16 -11.35
CA ASN A 164 -3.44 0.63 -10.34
C ASN A 164 -2.48 1.33 -9.39
N ILE A 165 -1.48 0.63 -8.85
CA ILE A 165 -0.49 1.19 -7.92
C ILE A 165 0.34 2.27 -8.61
N SER A 166 0.78 2.05 -9.84
CA SER A 166 1.59 3.00 -10.60
C SER A 166 0.83 4.28 -10.91
N LEU A 167 -0.39 4.18 -11.44
CA LEU A 167 -1.24 5.34 -11.74
C LEU A 167 -1.58 6.11 -10.44
N THR A 168 -1.96 5.41 -9.38
CA THR A 168 -2.20 6.04 -8.07
C THR A 168 -0.96 6.79 -7.59
N GLY A 169 0.23 6.18 -7.68
CA GLY A 169 1.49 6.80 -7.26
C GLY A 169 1.86 8.04 -8.08
N LEU A 170 1.55 8.07 -9.39
CA LEU A 170 1.80 9.21 -10.27
C LEU A 170 0.93 10.42 -9.91
N TYR A 171 -0.33 10.18 -9.56
CA TYR A 171 -1.31 11.24 -9.37
C TYR A 171 -1.63 11.55 -7.91
N ALA A 172 -1.27 10.69 -6.95
CA ALA A 172 -1.58 10.85 -5.53
C ALA A 172 -1.16 12.24 -4.96
N LYS A 173 -0.04 12.80 -5.44
CA LYS A 173 0.47 14.10 -4.99
C LYS A 173 -0.38 15.28 -5.48
N LYS A 174 -1.13 15.11 -6.56
CA LYS A 174 -1.89 16.18 -7.23
C LYS A 174 -3.36 16.17 -6.86
N LEU A 175 -3.86 15.07 -6.31
CA LEU A 175 -5.27 14.84 -6.07
C LEU A 175 -5.60 14.82 -4.58
N ASN A 176 -6.80 15.32 -4.25
CA ASN A 176 -7.41 15.06 -2.96
C ASN A 176 -7.76 13.58 -2.85
N THR A 177 -7.25 12.91 -1.81
CA THR A 177 -7.38 11.45 -1.65
C THR A 177 -8.85 11.02 -1.55
N ALA A 178 -9.69 11.78 -0.84
CA ALA A 178 -11.09 11.41 -0.65
C ALA A 178 -11.87 11.47 -1.98
N LEU A 179 -11.71 12.55 -2.77
CA LEU A 179 -12.33 12.67 -4.09
C LEU A 179 -11.84 11.61 -5.07
N TYR A 180 -10.53 11.35 -5.08
CA TYR A 180 -9.94 10.33 -5.94
C TYR A 180 -10.50 8.93 -5.60
N LEU A 181 -10.51 8.55 -4.32
CA LEU A 181 -11.02 7.24 -3.90
C LEU A 181 -12.55 7.12 -4.08
N ALA A 182 -13.30 8.23 -3.97
CA ALA A 182 -14.73 8.24 -4.28
C ALA A 182 -14.99 7.93 -5.75
N THR A 183 -14.27 8.57 -6.67
CA THR A 183 -14.42 8.30 -8.11
C THR A 183 -13.96 6.90 -8.49
N GLN A 184 -12.87 6.43 -7.87
CA GLN A 184 -12.38 5.06 -8.06
C GLN A 184 -13.41 4.03 -7.58
N SER A 185 -13.96 4.18 -6.37
CA SER A 185 -14.92 3.22 -5.81
C SER A 185 -16.26 3.22 -6.54
N VAL A 186 -16.75 4.39 -7.03
CA VAL A 186 -17.93 4.43 -7.89
C VAL A 186 -17.72 3.62 -9.17
N THR A 187 -16.57 3.77 -9.82
CA THR A 187 -16.24 2.98 -11.00
C THR A 187 -16.12 1.50 -10.66
N SER A 188 -15.44 1.18 -9.56
CA SER A 188 -15.28 -0.21 -9.10
C SER A 188 -16.63 -0.86 -8.79
N PHE A 189 -17.57 -0.12 -8.20
CA PHE A 189 -18.92 -0.60 -7.94
C PHE A 189 -19.65 -0.98 -9.24
N PHE A 190 -19.70 -0.09 -10.22
CA PHE A 190 -20.40 -0.38 -11.48
C PHE A 190 -19.74 -1.53 -12.25
N VAL A 191 -18.41 -1.60 -12.29
CA VAL A 191 -17.69 -2.70 -12.95
C VAL A 191 -17.95 -4.02 -12.20
N SER A 192 -17.88 -4.05 -10.87
CA SER A 192 -18.15 -5.26 -10.09
C SER A 192 -19.62 -5.71 -10.20
N LEU A 193 -20.55 -4.75 -10.26
CA LEU A 193 -21.97 -5.04 -10.49
C LEU A 193 -22.19 -5.70 -11.86
N LEU A 194 -21.59 -5.13 -12.91
CA LEU A 194 -21.65 -5.71 -14.26
C LEU A 194 -21.12 -7.16 -14.27
N PHE A 195 -19.98 -7.39 -13.68
CA PHE A 195 -19.40 -8.74 -13.61
C PHE A 195 -20.22 -9.67 -12.71
N SER A 196 -20.80 -9.20 -11.61
CA SER A 196 -21.71 -10.01 -10.79
C SER A 196 -22.94 -10.47 -11.58
N ILE A 197 -23.51 -9.59 -12.40
CA ILE A 197 -24.62 -9.94 -13.28
C ILE A 197 -24.16 -10.94 -14.36
N LEU A 198 -23.05 -10.67 -15.04
CA LEU A 198 -22.54 -11.54 -16.10
C LEU A 198 -22.23 -12.96 -15.59
N PHE A 199 -21.60 -13.09 -14.42
CA PHE A 199 -21.28 -14.40 -13.85
C PHE A 199 -22.49 -15.19 -13.39
N ASN A 200 -23.62 -14.54 -13.11
CA ASN A 200 -24.88 -15.24 -12.84
C ASN A 200 -25.47 -15.92 -14.09
N PHE A 201 -25.13 -15.43 -15.30
CA PHE A 201 -25.59 -15.99 -16.56
C PHE A 201 -24.58 -16.94 -17.24
N ILE A 202 -23.31 -16.91 -16.81
CA ILE A 202 -22.23 -17.69 -17.41
C ILE A 202 -21.81 -18.79 -16.42
N SER A 203 -22.14 -20.04 -16.73
CA SER A 203 -21.59 -21.19 -16.02
C SER A 203 -20.12 -21.38 -16.35
N ILE A 204 -19.22 -21.16 -15.40
CA ILE A 204 -17.79 -21.39 -15.57
C ILE A 204 -17.50 -22.81 -15.07
N PRO A 205 -16.99 -23.74 -15.95
CA PRO A 205 -16.64 -25.09 -15.52
C PRO A 205 -15.41 -25.06 -14.62
N THR A 206 -15.48 -25.73 -13.46
CA THR A 206 -14.29 -25.97 -12.61
C THR A 206 -13.48 -27.13 -13.12
N GLN A 207 -12.18 -27.21 -12.75
CA GLN A 207 -11.30 -28.35 -13.04
C GLN A 207 -11.82 -29.68 -12.44
N ALA A 208 -12.70 -29.63 -11.43
CA ALA A 208 -13.31 -30.80 -10.81
C ALA A 208 -14.62 -31.27 -11.50
N GLY A 209 -14.96 -30.70 -12.68
CA GLY A 209 -16.20 -31.05 -13.37
C GLY A 209 -17.48 -30.52 -12.72
N ALA A 210 -17.38 -29.88 -11.55
CA ALA A 210 -18.49 -29.20 -10.94
C ALA A 210 -18.68 -27.85 -11.66
N ARG A 211 -19.85 -27.61 -12.23
CA ARG A 211 -20.21 -26.28 -12.71
C ARG A 211 -20.36 -25.36 -11.50
N ILE A 212 -19.53 -24.31 -11.42
CA ILE A 212 -19.83 -23.22 -10.52
C ILE A 212 -20.96 -22.42 -11.18
N ILE A 213 -22.20 -22.90 -11.02
CA ILE A 213 -23.30 -21.98 -10.88
C ILE A 213 -23.06 -21.45 -9.47
N GLU A 214 -22.47 -20.26 -9.35
CA GLU A 214 -22.54 -19.60 -8.05
C GLU A 214 -24.02 -19.40 -7.79
N PRO A 215 -24.67 -20.18 -6.89
CA PRO A 215 -25.95 -19.76 -6.41
C PRO A 215 -25.69 -18.37 -5.84
N ILE A 216 -26.56 -17.39 -6.15
CA ILE A 216 -26.51 -16.07 -5.55
C ILE A 216 -26.68 -16.28 -4.04
N VAL A 217 -25.59 -16.58 -3.35
CA VAL A 217 -25.59 -16.71 -1.89
C VAL A 217 -25.44 -15.28 -1.38
N PHE A 218 -26.53 -14.71 -0.94
CA PHE A 218 -26.58 -13.40 -0.32
C PHE A 218 -27.37 -13.51 0.98
N SER A 219 -26.66 -13.40 2.10
CA SER A 219 -27.26 -13.44 3.41
C SER A 219 -27.77 -12.06 3.81
N LEU A 220 -29.04 -11.94 4.11
CA LEU A 220 -29.66 -10.73 4.68
C LEU A 220 -29.59 -10.70 6.22
N MET A 221 -28.91 -11.65 6.86
CA MET A 221 -28.73 -11.62 8.32
C MET A 221 -27.93 -10.36 8.74
N PRO A 222 -28.47 -9.56 9.69
CA PRO A 222 -27.82 -8.31 10.12
C PRO A 222 -26.38 -8.51 10.61
N SER A 223 -26.07 -9.62 11.27
CA SER A 223 -24.73 -9.95 11.75
C SER A 223 -23.74 -10.16 10.60
N HIS A 224 -24.15 -10.85 9.53
CA HIS A 224 -23.31 -11.09 8.35
C HIS A 224 -23.10 -9.81 7.56
N MET A 225 -24.14 -8.99 7.39
CA MET A 225 -24.06 -7.69 6.75
C MET A 225 -23.12 -6.76 7.52
N LEU A 226 -23.27 -6.67 8.85
CA LEU A 226 -22.41 -5.87 9.71
C LEU A 226 -20.95 -6.30 9.58
N PHE A 227 -20.69 -7.61 9.53
CA PHE A 227 -19.32 -8.13 9.39
C PHE A 227 -18.71 -7.73 8.04
N VAL A 228 -19.44 -7.80 6.92
CA VAL A 228 -18.95 -7.31 5.62
C VAL A 228 -18.72 -5.81 5.66
N ILE A 229 -19.61 -5.03 6.25
CA ILE A 229 -19.45 -3.57 6.37
C ILE A 229 -18.21 -3.22 7.17
N LEU A 230 -17.99 -3.83 8.34
CA LEU A 230 -16.82 -3.59 9.17
C LEU A 230 -15.52 -3.97 8.43
N LEU A 231 -15.52 -5.12 7.77
CA LEU A 231 -14.37 -5.55 6.98
C LEU A 231 -14.11 -4.60 5.80
N ALA A 232 -15.14 -4.12 5.10
CA ALA A 232 -15.01 -3.14 4.02
C ALA A 232 -14.48 -1.80 4.54
N LEU A 233 -14.95 -1.31 5.68
CA LEU A 233 -14.48 -0.05 6.25
C LEU A 233 -13.04 -0.13 6.76
N ILE A 234 -12.67 -1.20 7.48
CA ILE A 234 -11.34 -1.33 8.08
C ILE A 234 -10.32 -1.81 7.04
N SER A 235 -10.58 -2.94 6.38
CA SER A 235 -9.62 -3.55 5.47
C SER A 235 -9.54 -2.84 4.11
N SER A 236 -10.62 -2.18 3.69
CA SER A 236 -10.62 -1.49 2.40
C SER A 236 -10.58 0.03 2.58
N ALA A 237 -11.62 0.68 3.12
CA ALA A 237 -11.69 2.14 3.14
C ALA A 237 -10.50 2.78 3.86
N LEU A 238 -10.21 2.33 5.07
CA LEU A 238 -9.11 2.86 5.87
C LEU A 238 -7.75 2.53 5.22
N CYS A 239 -7.53 1.27 4.84
CA CYS A 239 -6.25 0.83 4.28
C CYS A 239 -5.95 1.47 2.91
N TRP A 240 -6.93 1.59 2.01
CA TRP A 240 -6.75 2.29 0.74
C TRP A 240 -6.45 3.77 0.93
N THR A 241 -7.11 4.43 1.90
CA THR A 241 -6.84 5.82 2.25
C THR A 241 -5.41 6.00 2.75
N ILE A 242 -4.97 5.16 3.69
CA ILE A 242 -3.61 5.20 4.24
C ILE A 242 -2.58 4.94 3.14
N ARG A 243 -2.77 3.89 2.32
CA ARG A 243 -1.86 3.56 1.22
C ARG A 243 -1.75 4.70 0.21
N THR A 244 -2.87 5.26 -0.22
CA THR A 244 -2.90 6.36 -1.20
C THR A 244 -2.22 7.61 -0.63
N ASN A 245 -2.46 7.95 0.63
CA ASN A 245 -1.77 9.07 1.29
C ASN A 245 -0.26 8.79 1.46
N ALA A 246 0.15 7.56 1.76
CA ALA A 246 1.56 7.19 1.84
C ALA A 246 2.28 7.40 0.50
N MET A 247 1.63 7.13 -0.63
CA MET A 247 2.19 7.35 -1.98
C MET A 247 2.45 8.84 -2.29
N LYS A 248 1.92 9.78 -1.51
CA LYS A 248 2.30 11.19 -1.60
C LYS A 248 3.74 11.45 -1.14
N HIS A 249 4.27 10.59 -0.28
CA HIS A 249 5.56 10.75 0.40
C HIS A 249 6.56 9.65 0.06
N ILE A 250 6.10 8.47 -0.34
CA ILE A 250 6.89 7.28 -0.65
C ILE A 250 6.67 6.91 -2.11
N ASP A 251 7.72 6.50 -2.81
CA ASP A 251 7.62 6.06 -4.20
C ASP A 251 6.76 4.79 -4.32
N ALA A 252 5.92 4.73 -5.36
CA ALA A 252 5.02 3.61 -5.62
C ALA A 252 5.77 2.25 -5.70
N SER A 253 6.98 2.23 -6.24
CA SER A 253 7.82 1.03 -6.32
C SER A 253 8.21 0.49 -4.93
N ILE A 254 8.48 1.38 -3.95
CA ILE A 254 8.76 0.98 -2.57
C ILE A 254 7.49 0.44 -1.90
N VAL A 255 6.35 1.10 -2.11
CA VAL A 255 5.06 0.62 -1.61
C VAL A 255 4.76 -0.77 -2.17
N ALA A 256 5.01 -1.01 -3.46
CA ALA A 256 4.81 -2.31 -4.10
C ALA A 256 5.70 -3.44 -3.51
N VAL A 257 6.88 -3.12 -2.95
CA VAL A 257 7.74 -4.09 -2.25
C VAL A 257 7.28 -4.34 -0.81
N ILE A 258 6.67 -3.32 -0.16
CA ILE A 258 6.18 -3.45 1.22
C ILE A 258 4.90 -4.29 1.29
N MET A 259 3.98 -4.13 0.34
CA MET A 259 2.65 -4.77 0.39
C MET A 259 2.69 -6.30 0.45
N PRO A 260 3.54 -7.01 -0.31
CA PRO A 260 3.65 -8.47 -0.24
C PRO A 260 3.99 -9.04 1.15
N PHE A 261 4.53 -8.22 2.04
CA PHE A 261 4.82 -8.65 3.41
C PHE A 261 3.55 -9.02 4.19
N SER A 262 2.35 -8.65 3.70
CA SER A 262 1.07 -9.14 4.22
C SER A 262 0.98 -10.68 4.19
N ALA A 263 1.59 -11.36 3.21
CA ALA A 263 1.64 -12.81 3.16
C ALA A 263 2.40 -13.42 4.37
N ALA A 264 3.46 -12.77 4.83
CA ALA A 264 4.18 -13.16 6.03
C ALA A 264 3.30 -13.01 7.30
N VAL A 265 2.54 -11.92 7.39
CA VAL A 265 1.58 -11.71 8.49
C VAL A 265 0.49 -12.78 8.45
N THR A 266 -0.06 -13.11 7.26
CA THR A 266 -1.04 -14.19 7.11
C THR A 266 -0.46 -15.51 7.61
N GLY A 267 0.76 -15.88 7.21
CA GLY A 267 1.42 -17.11 7.66
C GLY A 267 1.59 -17.18 9.18
N ILE A 268 2.05 -16.08 9.80
CA ILE A 268 2.17 -16.02 11.27
C ILE A 268 0.81 -16.22 11.95
N LEU A 269 -0.21 -15.49 11.47
CA LEU A 269 -1.55 -15.56 12.06
C LEU A 269 -2.22 -16.93 11.84
N SER A 270 -1.95 -17.60 10.71
CA SER A 270 -2.44 -18.95 10.43
C SER A 270 -1.84 -19.98 11.40
N VAL A 271 -0.55 -19.85 11.73
CA VAL A 271 0.10 -20.70 12.74
C VAL A 271 -0.48 -20.42 14.14
N LEU A 272 -0.65 -19.16 14.51
CA LEU A 272 -1.24 -18.78 15.81
C LEU A 272 -2.70 -19.22 15.93
N ALA A 273 -3.45 -19.25 14.84
CA ALA A 273 -4.82 -19.74 14.80
C ALA A 273 -4.91 -21.28 14.75
N GLY A 274 -3.79 -21.99 14.69
CA GLY A 274 -3.76 -23.45 14.60
C GLY A 274 -4.25 -24.01 13.26
N THR A 275 -4.37 -23.17 12.23
CA THR A 275 -4.80 -23.57 10.87
C THR A 275 -3.63 -24.00 9.99
N ASP A 276 -2.40 -23.69 10.40
CA ASP A 276 -1.17 -24.06 9.71
C ASP A 276 -0.08 -24.46 10.70
N THR A 277 0.96 -25.17 10.22
CA THR A 277 2.07 -25.62 11.05
C THR A 277 3.26 -24.66 10.94
N PHE A 278 3.98 -24.49 12.05
CA PHE A 278 5.23 -23.72 12.03
C PHE A 278 6.25 -24.41 11.12
N SER A 279 6.79 -23.66 10.14
CA SER A 279 7.77 -24.17 9.20
C SER A 279 9.01 -23.29 9.13
N LEU A 280 10.16 -23.90 8.81
CA LEU A 280 11.40 -23.15 8.56
C LEU A 280 11.24 -22.18 7.37
N ASN A 281 10.47 -22.57 6.35
CA ASN A 281 10.17 -21.75 5.20
C ASN A 281 9.45 -20.45 5.58
N LEU A 282 8.55 -20.49 6.57
CA LEU A 282 7.89 -19.30 7.10
C LEU A 282 8.92 -18.32 7.68
N VAL A 283 9.84 -18.81 8.49
CA VAL A 283 10.89 -17.96 9.10
C VAL A 283 11.81 -17.37 8.05
N LEU A 284 12.33 -18.21 7.14
CA LEU A 284 13.23 -17.77 6.07
C LEU A 284 12.54 -16.77 5.14
N GLY A 285 11.29 -17.03 4.77
CA GLY A 285 10.51 -16.12 3.93
C GLY A 285 10.28 -14.77 4.62
N ILE A 286 9.97 -14.72 5.91
CA ILE A 286 9.83 -13.48 6.68
C ILE A 286 11.13 -12.69 6.67
N LEU A 287 12.26 -13.32 6.95
CA LEU A 287 13.58 -12.67 6.96
C LEU A 287 13.95 -12.10 5.59
N LEU A 288 13.71 -12.87 4.53
CA LEU A 288 13.92 -12.42 3.14
C LEU A 288 13.00 -11.24 2.78
N GLY A 289 11.74 -11.26 3.21
CA GLY A 289 10.79 -10.17 2.99
C GLY A 289 11.21 -8.88 3.69
N LEU A 290 11.64 -8.95 4.93
CA LEU A 290 12.21 -7.81 5.66
C LEU A 290 13.46 -7.27 4.98
N PHE A 291 14.33 -8.15 4.50
CA PHE A 291 15.53 -7.77 3.76
C PHE A 291 15.19 -7.10 2.42
N ALA A 292 14.18 -7.57 1.71
CA ALA A 292 13.68 -6.95 0.49
C ALA A 292 13.18 -5.50 0.72
N ILE A 293 12.40 -5.30 1.80
CA ILE A 293 11.92 -3.97 2.20
C ILE A 293 13.10 -3.05 2.54
N PHE A 294 14.07 -3.56 3.29
CA PHE A 294 15.28 -2.81 3.63
C PHE A 294 16.05 -2.39 2.36
N LEU A 295 16.32 -3.32 1.45
CA LEU A 295 17.00 -3.04 0.18
C LEU A 295 16.26 -1.98 -0.65
N SER A 296 14.97 -2.14 -0.83
CA SER A 296 14.13 -1.22 -1.61
C SER A 296 14.09 0.19 -1.01
N SER A 297 14.16 0.30 0.31
CA SER A 297 14.11 1.57 1.06
C SER A 297 15.50 2.17 1.36
N PHE A 298 16.57 1.42 1.08
CA PHE A 298 17.92 1.75 1.47
C PHE A 298 18.34 3.18 1.10
N ASP A 299 18.23 3.53 -0.17
CA ASP A 299 18.62 4.87 -0.64
C ASP A 299 17.78 6.00 -0.02
N ASP A 300 16.53 5.71 0.32
CA ASP A 300 15.67 6.68 0.97
C ASP A 300 16.08 6.91 2.43
N ILE A 301 16.50 5.84 3.09
CA ILE A 301 17.00 5.87 4.48
C ILE A 301 18.34 6.62 4.52
N PHE A 302 19.28 6.28 3.66
CA PHE A 302 20.60 6.91 3.64
C PHE A 302 20.57 8.37 3.22
N LYS A 303 19.80 8.74 2.20
CA LYS A 303 19.60 10.15 1.85
C LYS A 303 19.00 10.95 3.00
N ARG A 304 18.12 10.32 3.79
CA ARG A 304 17.51 10.92 4.99
C ARG A 304 18.57 11.15 6.07
N SER A 305 19.43 10.17 6.34
CA SER A 305 20.51 10.28 7.32
C SER A 305 21.45 11.44 6.97
N ALA A 306 21.93 11.49 5.72
CA ALA A 306 22.79 12.57 5.25
C ALA A 306 22.12 13.95 5.29
N GLN A 307 20.84 14.03 4.98
CA GLN A 307 20.10 15.30 5.03
C GLN A 307 19.87 15.78 6.47
N THR A 308 19.64 14.85 7.42
CA THR A 308 19.52 15.15 8.84
C THR A 308 20.85 15.64 9.41
N GLU A 309 21.95 14.98 9.07
CA GLU A 309 23.29 15.37 9.47
C GLU A 309 23.67 16.76 8.94
N ASN A 310 23.39 17.04 7.65
CA ASN A 310 23.57 18.37 7.09
C ASN A 310 22.70 19.45 7.77
N SER A 311 21.49 19.11 8.19
CA SER A 311 20.62 20.01 8.91
C SER A 311 21.12 20.31 10.33
N LEU A 312 21.63 19.29 11.03
CA LEU A 312 22.28 19.43 12.33
C LEU A 312 23.56 20.27 12.25
N LEU A 313 24.38 20.07 11.20
CA LEU A 313 25.56 20.88 10.95
C LEU A 313 25.20 22.35 10.68
N LYS A 314 24.13 22.62 9.91
CA LYS A 314 23.64 24.00 9.68
C LYS A 314 23.17 24.64 11.01
N LEU A 315 22.39 23.92 11.82
CA LEU A 315 21.94 24.38 13.13
C LEU A 315 23.15 24.67 14.05
N ARG A 316 24.11 23.76 14.11
CA ARG A 316 25.35 23.94 14.91
C ARG A 316 26.14 25.18 14.47
N LYS A 317 26.29 25.39 13.14
CA LYS A 317 26.90 26.59 12.60
C LYS A 317 26.13 27.86 12.94
N TYR A 318 24.78 27.81 12.87
CA TYR A 318 23.92 28.94 13.23
C TYR A 318 24.04 29.31 14.72
N PHE A 319 23.97 28.35 15.62
CA PHE A 319 24.13 28.59 17.07
C PHE A 319 25.54 29.08 17.39
N PHE A 320 26.57 28.53 16.77
CA PHE A 320 27.96 28.98 16.93
C PHE A 320 28.14 30.44 16.47
N LYS A 321 27.57 30.82 15.33
CA LYS A 321 27.60 32.19 14.83
C LYS A 321 26.86 33.14 15.76
N LYS A 322 25.69 32.74 16.28
CA LYS A 322 24.92 33.51 17.25
C LYS A 322 25.67 33.69 18.58
N TYR A 323 26.32 32.64 19.07
CA TYR A 323 27.17 32.69 20.24
C TYR A 323 28.34 33.66 20.06
N LEU A 324 29.03 33.63 18.92
CA LEU A 324 30.12 34.57 18.59
C LEU A 324 29.63 36.03 18.53
N LEU A 325 28.43 36.29 18.02
CA LEU A 325 27.86 37.63 17.97
C LEU A 325 27.56 38.15 19.38
N VAL A 326 26.98 37.31 20.23
CA VAL A 326 26.70 37.66 21.64
C VAL A 326 28.00 37.95 22.43
N THR A 327 29.00 37.07 22.28
CA THR A 327 30.30 37.25 22.96
C THR A 327 31.06 38.49 22.47
N ARG A 328 31.00 38.80 21.17
CA ARG A 328 31.54 40.06 20.60
C ARG A 328 30.78 41.28 21.14
N GLY A 329 29.45 41.21 21.25
CA GLY A 329 28.63 42.30 21.80
C GLY A 329 28.94 42.57 23.30
N ILE A 330 29.13 41.51 24.10
CA ILE A 330 29.54 41.62 25.52
C ILE A 330 30.94 42.21 25.63
N ARG A 331 31.90 41.74 24.81
CA ARG A 331 33.27 42.32 24.78
C ARG A 331 33.24 43.81 24.44
N PHE A 332 32.43 44.21 23.45
CA PHE A 332 32.33 45.60 23.03
C PHE A 332 31.71 46.50 24.12
N ARG A 333 30.68 46.03 24.82
CA ARG A 333 30.09 46.71 25.98
C ARG A 333 31.09 46.85 27.12
N TYR A 334 31.85 45.78 27.43
CA TYR A 334 32.87 45.81 28.48
C TYR A 334 33.96 46.82 28.21
N TYR A 335 34.51 46.89 26.96
CA TYR A 335 35.49 47.87 26.61
C TYR A 335 34.97 49.30 26.58
N ARG A 336 33.70 49.50 26.20
CA ARG A 336 33.06 50.81 26.22
C ARG A 336 32.86 51.32 27.67
N HIS A 337 32.45 50.45 28.56
CA HIS A 337 32.29 50.79 30.00
C HIS A 337 33.62 51.12 30.66
N ARG A 338 34.67 50.35 30.35
CA ARG A 338 36.04 50.60 30.87
C ARG A 338 36.65 51.91 30.34
N ARG A 339 36.30 52.31 29.13
CA ARG A 339 36.71 53.59 28.53
C ARG A 339 35.94 54.77 29.20
N SER A 340 34.71 54.61 29.55
CA SER A 340 33.91 55.59 30.28
C SER A 340 34.44 55.83 31.69
N LEU A 341 34.76 54.77 32.41
CA LEU A 341 35.34 54.85 33.75
C LEU A 341 36.73 55.54 33.76
N ARG A 342 37.61 55.25 32.77
CA ARG A 342 38.90 55.94 32.65
C ARG A 342 38.75 57.44 32.34
N LYS A 343 37.73 57.87 31.62
CA LYS A 343 37.48 59.29 31.38
C LYS A 343 36.96 60.01 32.65
N GLN A 344 36.25 59.33 33.53
CA GLN A 344 35.80 59.88 34.78
C GLN A 344 36.89 60.06 35.89
N VAL A 345 37.93 59.17 35.83
CA VAL A 345 39.07 59.23 36.78
C VAL A 345 40.13 60.26 36.32
N LEU A 346 40.10 60.78 35.09
CA LEU A 346 40.98 61.82 34.56
C LEU A 346 40.42 63.26 34.75
N ILE A 347 39.25 63.41 35.29
CA ILE A 347 38.56 64.72 35.52
C ILE A 347 38.56 65.11 37.05
N HIS A 348 39.07 64.27 37.90
CA HIS A 348 39.41 64.57 39.30
C HIS A 348 40.91 64.48 39.50
#